data_c8827bd2f50a65aedef11135ed55a3b3
#
_entry.id   c8827bd2f50a65aedef11135ed55a3b3
#
_cell.length_a   1.000
_cell.length_b   1.000
_cell.length_c   1.000
_cell.angle_alpha   90.00
_cell.angle_beta   90.00
_cell.angle_gamma   90.00
#
_symmetry.space_group_name_H-M   'P 1'
#
loop_
_entity.id
_entity.type
_entity.pdbx_description
1 polymer ?
#
loop_
_entity_poly.entity_id
_entity_poly.type
_entity_poly.pdbx_seq_one_letter_code
_entity_poly.pdbx_strand_id
1 'polypeptide(L)'
;MSPAECLYPRTTEWEGSLLMIVDCGNEQKVCESRDMGTTWTEAIGTLPGVWTKSKPEVSRDVSLHVEALITATIEGRKVMLYTQRGYALREKKDKALYLWVTDNNRSFYFGPVAVEEAVKWEFASALLYSDGKLHLLQRRDNNKGGVISLSRMTEELNTIKSVLRTWAKLDAFFSESSTPTAGLVGFLSNTSSGGDTWIDEYRCVKASVTKASKVKNGFKFTGPGSGATWPVNSREDNRQYGFVDHRFTLVATVTIHQVPKGSTPLLGVGLGDGHGAKIIGLSYSMNKTWETVFDGKKTTSNTTWELGKEHQVALMLQDGNKGSVYVDGVIVGSPAKVPKVGALGHEITHFYFGGGEGDNDSKATVTNVFLYNRPLSVGELKMVRKSDGKKGKGDGSMRGGISRLLLLLGLGFCASVALY
;
A
#
# COMPACT_ATOMS: atom_id res chain seq x y z
N MET A 1 -0.07 10.87 -27.00
CA MET A 1 0.25 9.43 -27.15
C MET A 1 -0.72 8.86 -28.17
N SER A 2 -0.26 8.30 -29.27
CA SER A 2 -1.15 7.64 -30.23
C SER A 2 -1.64 6.31 -29.62
N PRO A 3 -2.94 6.06 -29.49
CA PRO A 3 -3.46 4.84 -28.89
C PRO A 3 -3.34 3.61 -29.79
N ALA A 4 -2.61 3.67 -30.89
CA ALA A 4 -2.62 2.66 -31.93
C ALA A 4 -2.09 1.26 -31.53
N GLU A 5 -1.52 1.13 -30.32
CA GLU A 5 -0.99 -0.14 -29.82
C GLU A 5 -1.62 -0.60 -28.49
N CYS A 6 -2.65 0.11 -28.01
CA CYS A 6 -3.32 -0.22 -26.75
C CYS A 6 -4.67 -0.90 -27.04
N LEU A 7 -4.97 -1.95 -26.29
CA LEU A 7 -6.15 -2.81 -26.48
C LEU A 7 -7.02 -2.83 -25.22
N TYR A 8 -8.22 -3.35 -25.36
CA TYR A 8 -9.16 -3.64 -24.27
C TYR A 8 -9.45 -2.47 -23.33
N PRO A 9 -9.91 -1.30 -23.84
CA PRO A 9 -10.22 -0.16 -22.98
C PRO A 9 -11.39 -0.47 -22.04
N ARG A 10 -11.24 -0.09 -20.77
CA ARG A 10 -12.28 -0.08 -19.76
C ARG A 10 -12.38 1.34 -19.20
N THR A 11 -13.55 1.95 -19.30
CA THR A 11 -13.76 3.34 -18.91
C THR A 11 -14.78 3.47 -17.81
N THR A 12 -14.58 4.46 -16.94
CA THR A 12 -15.56 4.87 -15.94
C THR A 12 -15.46 6.38 -15.68
N GLU A 13 -16.54 6.98 -15.18
CA GLU A 13 -16.52 8.40 -14.75
C GLU A 13 -16.03 8.49 -13.31
N TRP A 14 -15.13 9.43 -13.05
CA TRP A 14 -14.62 9.73 -11.72
C TRP A 14 -14.39 11.23 -11.54
N GLU A 15 -15.16 11.84 -10.61
CA GLU A 15 -15.03 13.26 -10.22
C GLU A 15 -15.01 14.25 -11.41
N GLY A 16 -15.86 13.99 -12.39
CA GLY A 16 -15.98 14.85 -13.59
C GLY A 16 -14.95 14.55 -14.69
N SER A 17 -14.07 13.60 -14.49
CA SER A 17 -13.15 13.08 -15.51
C SER A 17 -13.58 11.70 -15.97
N LEU A 18 -13.11 11.28 -17.14
CA LEU A 18 -13.14 9.88 -17.56
C LEU A 18 -11.80 9.23 -17.23
N LEU A 19 -11.84 8.12 -16.53
CA LEU A 19 -10.68 7.25 -16.33
C LEU A 19 -10.78 6.05 -17.27
N MET A 20 -9.68 5.68 -17.88
CA MET A 20 -9.59 4.54 -18.80
C MET A 20 -8.40 3.67 -18.44
N ILE A 21 -8.64 2.37 -18.31
CA ILE A 21 -7.59 1.36 -18.21
C ILE A 21 -7.42 0.75 -19.59
N VAL A 22 -6.18 0.66 -20.07
CA VAL A 22 -5.82 0.06 -21.36
C VAL A 22 -4.61 -0.84 -21.23
N ASP A 23 -4.54 -1.87 -22.04
CA ASP A 23 -3.39 -2.74 -22.20
C ASP A 23 -2.51 -2.21 -23.32
N CYS A 24 -1.30 -1.75 -22.98
CA CYS A 24 -0.36 -1.15 -23.92
C CYS A 24 0.95 -1.95 -23.93
N GLY A 25 1.16 -2.75 -24.97
CA GLY A 25 2.33 -3.62 -25.06
C GLY A 25 2.35 -4.64 -23.92
N ASN A 26 3.31 -4.52 -22.99
CA ASN A 26 3.49 -5.44 -21.88
C ASN A 26 3.04 -4.85 -20.51
N GLU A 27 2.30 -3.76 -20.50
CA GLU A 27 1.86 -3.09 -19.28
C GLU A 27 0.42 -2.62 -19.39
N GLN A 28 -0.26 -2.48 -18.25
CA GLN A 28 -1.51 -1.75 -18.18
C GLN A 28 -1.24 -0.28 -17.86
N LYS A 29 -1.99 0.62 -18.48
CA LYS A 29 -1.93 2.05 -18.22
C LYS A 29 -3.28 2.56 -17.79
N VAL A 30 -3.25 3.55 -16.91
CA VAL A 30 -4.42 4.34 -16.56
C VAL A 30 -4.29 5.69 -17.26
N CYS A 31 -5.30 6.07 -18.03
CA CYS A 31 -5.39 7.35 -18.70
C CYS A 31 -6.58 8.14 -18.16
N GLU A 32 -6.44 9.47 -18.12
CA GLU A 32 -7.49 10.41 -17.73
C GLU A 32 -7.84 11.35 -18.89
N SER A 33 -9.12 11.61 -19.06
CA SER A 33 -9.63 12.66 -19.92
C SER A 33 -10.52 13.62 -19.11
N ARG A 34 -10.26 14.90 -19.23
CA ARG A 34 -11.03 15.98 -18.61
C ARG A 34 -11.94 16.73 -19.57
N ASP A 35 -11.96 16.32 -20.82
CA ASP A 35 -12.71 16.91 -21.93
C ASP A 35 -13.62 15.88 -22.64
N MET A 36 -14.20 14.98 -21.84
CA MET A 36 -15.15 13.95 -22.28
C MET A 36 -14.60 13.01 -23.36
N GLY A 37 -13.31 12.70 -23.27
CA GLY A 37 -12.67 11.70 -24.15
C GLY A 37 -11.98 12.29 -25.40
N THR A 38 -11.94 13.62 -25.54
CA THR A 38 -11.29 14.27 -26.69
C THR A 38 -9.76 14.15 -26.58
N THR A 39 -9.21 14.40 -25.38
CA THR A 39 -7.77 14.22 -25.11
C THR A 39 -7.55 13.27 -23.94
N TRP A 40 -6.48 12.49 -24.01
CA TRP A 40 -6.11 11.52 -22.98
C TRP A 40 -4.68 11.72 -22.53
N THR A 41 -4.45 11.74 -21.21
CA THR A 41 -3.14 11.81 -20.58
C THR A 41 -2.96 10.65 -19.62
N GLU A 42 -1.72 10.17 -19.46
CA GLU A 42 -1.44 9.12 -18.49
C GLU A 42 -1.69 9.65 -17.06
N ALA A 43 -2.49 8.91 -16.27
CA ALA A 43 -2.92 9.28 -14.94
C ALA A 43 -2.12 8.50 -13.88
N ILE A 44 -0.93 8.99 -13.59
CA ILE A 44 -0.01 8.35 -12.64
C ILE A 44 -0.56 8.46 -11.21
N GLY A 45 -0.64 7.33 -10.51
CA GLY A 45 -1.10 7.25 -9.11
C GLY A 45 -2.61 7.20 -8.94
N THR A 46 -3.37 7.07 -10.03
CA THR A 46 -4.81 6.77 -10.01
C THR A 46 -5.04 5.27 -10.14
N LEU A 47 -6.22 4.80 -9.70
CA LEU A 47 -6.59 3.39 -9.71
C LEU A 47 -5.47 2.48 -9.14
N PRO A 48 -5.12 2.64 -7.85
CA PRO A 48 -4.09 1.81 -7.22
C PRO A 48 -4.39 0.32 -7.38
N GLY A 49 -3.38 -0.45 -7.75
CA GLY A 49 -3.50 -1.90 -7.98
C GLY A 49 -3.72 -2.33 -9.43
N VAL A 50 -4.12 -1.41 -10.31
CA VAL A 50 -4.31 -1.72 -11.74
C VAL A 50 -2.99 -1.88 -12.46
N TRP A 51 -1.97 -1.15 -12.04
CA TRP A 51 -0.72 -1.13 -12.76
C TRP A 51 0.04 -2.45 -12.62
N THR A 52 0.36 -3.07 -13.75
CA THR A 52 1.17 -4.26 -13.83
C THR A 52 2.15 -4.13 -14.97
N LYS A 53 3.45 -4.30 -14.70
CA LYS A 53 4.41 -4.63 -15.74
C LYS A 53 4.42 -6.15 -15.89
N SER A 54 4.17 -6.67 -17.08
CA SER A 54 4.46 -8.06 -17.35
C SER A 54 5.98 -8.26 -17.30
N LYS A 55 6.43 -9.29 -16.58
CA LYS A 55 7.84 -9.71 -16.69
C LYS A 55 8.13 -10.07 -18.14
N PRO A 56 9.32 -9.72 -18.70
CA PRO A 56 9.67 -10.00 -20.10
C PRO A 56 9.55 -11.48 -20.51
N GLU A 57 9.58 -12.38 -19.53
CA GLU A 57 9.55 -13.83 -19.71
C GLU A 57 8.14 -14.44 -19.70
N VAL A 58 7.10 -13.63 -19.46
CA VAL A 58 5.73 -14.11 -19.37
C VAL A 58 5.02 -13.77 -20.68
N SER A 59 4.56 -14.82 -21.38
CA SER A 59 3.77 -14.72 -22.61
C SER A 59 2.59 -13.76 -22.48
N ARG A 60 2.21 -13.08 -23.58
CA ARG A 60 1.03 -12.18 -23.67
C ARG A 60 -0.27 -12.79 -23.17
N ASP A 61 -0.36 -14.12 -23.12
CA ASP A 61 -1.54 -14.86 -22.64
C ASP A 61 -1.73 -14.80 -21.12
N VAL A 62 -0.78 -14.22 -20.39
CA VAL A 62 -0.77 -14.17 -18.92
C VAL A 62 -0.91 -12.74 -18.40
N SER A 63 -1.29 -11.78 -19.25
CA SER A 63 -1.52 -10.42 -18.76
C SER A 63 -2.68 -10.42 -17.76
N LEU A 64 -2.48 -9.71 -16.65
CA LEU A 64 -3.46 -9.55 -15.58
C LEU A 64 -4.50 -8.49 -15.98
N HIS A 65 -5.28 -8.79 -17.01
CA HIS A 65 -6.26 -7.86 -17.54
C HIS A 65 -7.30 -7.46 -16.52
N VAL A 66 -7.66 -6.19 -16.52
CA VAL A 66 -8.90 -5.71 -15.92
C VAL A 66 -10.04 -6.03 -16.88
N GLU A 67 -11.02 -6.79 -16.41
CA GLU A 67 -12.15 -7.25 -17.22
C GLU A 67 -13.33 -6.29 -17.16
N ALA A 68 -13.65 -5.79 -15.98
CA ALA A 68 -14.74 -4.88 -15.74
C ALA A 68 -14.29 -3.73 -14.86
N LEU A 69 -14.84 -2.54 -15.10
CA LEU A 69 -14.61 -1.34 -14.29
C LEU A 69 -15.92 -0.55 -14.20
N ILE A 70 -16.36 -0.26 -12.96
CA ILE A 70 -17.53 0.58 -12.70
C ILE A 70 -17.25 1.54 -11.54
N THR A 71 -17.95 2.66 -11.52
CA THR A 71 -18.05 3.56 -10.36
C THR A 71 -19.37 3.33 -9.64
N ALA A 72 -19.33 3.31 -8.31
CA ALA A 72 -20.50 3.14 -7.46
C ALA A 72 -20.39 3.97 -6.18
N THR A 73 -21.52 4.35 -5.59
CA THR A 73 -21.58 4.95 -4.24
C THR A 73 -22.02 3.88 -3.26
N ILE A 74 -21.14 3.49 -2.35
CA ILE A 74 -21.39 2.46 -1.34
C ILE A 74 -21.09 3.05 0.04
N GLU A 75 -22.02 2.92 1.00
CA GLU A 75 -21.90 3.51 2.34
C GLU A 75 -21.59 5.03 2.30
N GLY A 76 -22.18 5.75 1.35
CA GLY A 76 -21.97 7.18 1.15
C GLY A 76 -20.61 7.57 0.56
N ARG A 77 -19.74 6.59 0.24
CA ARG A 77 -18.43 6.82 -0.39
C ARG A 77 -18.46 6.42 -1.86
N LYS A 78 -18.01 7.32 -2.73
CA LYS A 78 -17.79 7.02 -4.15
C LYS A 78 -16.55 6.11 -4.25
N VAL A 79 -16.68 4.99 -4.95
CA VAL A 79 -15.60 4.00 -5.16
C VAL A 79 -15.66 3.46 -6.58
N MET A 80 -14.52 3.01 -7.07
CA MET A 80 -14.44 2.20 -8.28
C MET A 80 -14.31 0.74 -7.89
N LEU A 81 -15.04 -0.11 -8.60
CA LEU A 81 -14.98 -1.56 -8.51
C LEU A 81 -14.45 -2.09 -9.82
N TYR A 82 -13.47 -2.96 -9.78
CA TYR A 82 -12.96 -3.61 -10.99
C TYR A 82 -12.61 -5.07 -10.74
N THR A 83 -12.80 -5.89 -11.76
CA THR A 83 -12.35 -7.29 -11.74
C THR A 83 -11.05 -7.41 -12.50
N GLN A 84 -10.09 -8.13 -11.93
CA GLN A 84 -8.78 -8.34 -12.50
C GLN A 84 -8.41 -9.81 -12.47
N ARG A 85 -7.82 -10.31 -13.55
CA ARG A 85 -7.26 -11.67 -13.59
C ARG A 85 -6.03 -11.78 -12.71
N GLY A 86 -5.80 -12.98 -12.19
CA GLY A 86 -4.63 -13.36 -11.41
C GLY A 86 -4.49 -14.86 -11.36
N TYR A 87 -3.56 -15.35 -10.56
CA TYR A 87 -3.39 -16.79 -10.31
C TYR A 87 -4.06 -17.19 -9.00
N ALA A 88 -4.76 -18.32 -8.98
CA ALA A 88 -5.44 -18.83 -7.79
C ALA A 88 -4.46 -19.27 -6.70
N LEU A 89 -3.37 -19.89 -7.09
CA LEU A 89 -2.32 -20.41 -6.21
C LEU A 89 -0.94 -19.97 -6.69
N ARG A 90 0.06 -19.96 -5.80
CA ARG A 90 1.47 -19.63 -6.10
C ARG A 90 2.09 -20.50 -7.19
N GLU A 91 1.50 -21.62 -7.53
CA GLU A 91 2.03 -22.61 -8.49
C GLU A 91 1.64 -22.34 -9.96
N LYS A 92 1.16 -21.18 -10.31
CA LYS A 92 1.02 -20.64 -11.68
C LYS A 92 0.16 -21.45 -12.68
N LYS A 93 -0.77 -22.29 -12.25
CA LYS A 93 -1.55 -23.10 -13.19
C LYS A 93 -3.01 -22.67 -13.33
N ASP A 94 -3.63 -22.23 -12.24
CA ASP A 94 -5.05 -21.89 -12.26
C ASP A 94 -5.23 -20.38 -12.29
N LYS A 95 -5.88 -19.88 -13.33
CA LYS A 95 -6.23 -18.47 -13.43
C LYS A 95 -7.46 -18.22 -12.56
N ALA A 96 -7.55 -17.03 -12.00
CA ALA A 96 -8.61 -16.62 -11.11
C ALA A 96 -9.01 -15.18 -11.33
N LEU A 97 -10.25 -14.84 -11.01
CA LEU A 97 -10.76 -13.49 -11.05
C LEU A 97 -10.84 -12.93 -9.63
N TYR A 98 -10.29 -11.74 -9.44
CA TYR A 98 -10.30 -11.00 -8.18
C TYR A 98 -11.14 -9.74 -8.32
N LEU A 99 -11.83 -9.37 -7.24
CA LEU A 99 -12.57 -8.11 -7.17
C LEU A 99 -11.76 -7.10 -6.38
N TRP A 100 -11.48 -5.98 -7.01
CA TRP A 100 -10.78 -4.83 -6.45
C TRP A 100 -11.73 -3.69 -6.15
N VAL A 101 -11.45 -2.97 -5.10
CA VAL A 101 -12.20 -1.79 -4.65
C VAL A 101 -11.22 -0.68 -4.34
N THR A 102 -11.47 0.52 -4.87
CA THR A 102 -10.64 1.68 -4.61
C THR A 102 -11.45 2.97 -4.48
N ASP A 103 -11.04 3.85 -3.55
CA ASP A 103 -11.48 5.25 -3.48
C ASP A 103 -10.50 6.18 -4.20
N ASN A 104 -9.72 5.63 -5.13
CA ASN A 104 -8.66 6.27 -5.89
C ASN A 104 -7.40 6.67 -5.09
N ASN A 105 -7.42 6.53 -3.77
CA ASN A 105 -6.24 6.68 -2.92
C ASN A 105 -5.82 5.32 -2.34
N ARG A 106 -6.79 4.57 -1.83
CA ARG A 106 -6.62 3.27 -1.19
C ARG A 106 -7.27 2.21 -2.05
N SER A 107 -6.72 1.02 -1.99
CA SER A 107 -7.31 -0.15 -2.65
C SER A 107 -7.18 -1.39 -1.78
N PHE A 108 -8.16 -2.25 -1.88
CA PHE A 108 -8.11 -3.62 -1.37
C PHE A 108 -8.76 -4.56 -2.36
N TYR A 109 -8.50 -5.83 -2.21
CA TYR A 109 -9.09 -6.86 -3.06
C TYR A 109 -9.51 -8.07 -2.21
N PHE A 110 -10.34 -8.87 -2.79
CA PHE A 110 -10.70 -10.19 -2.28
C PHE A 110 -11.01 -11.14 -3.41
N GLY A 111 -11.04 -12.39 -3.09
CA GLY A 111 -11.22 -13.47 -4.03
C GLY A 111 -10.23 -14.60 -3.80
N PRO A 112 -10.22 -15.57 -4.70
CA PRO A 112 -10.83 -15.52 -6.03
C PRO A 112 -12.36 -15.50 -5.97
N VAL A 113 -12.98 -14.61 -6.77
CA VAL A 113 -14.45 -14.59 -6.96
C VAL A 113 -14.90 -15.56 -8.05
N ALA A 114 -13.96 -16.01 -8.86
CA ALA A 114 -14.10 -17.14 -9.77
C ALA A 114 -12.76 -17.80 -10.00
N VAL A 115 -12.76 -19.13 -10.07
CA VAL A 115 -11.59 -19.97 -10.40
C VAL A 115 -11.98 -20.88 -11.56
N GLU A 116 -11.12 -21.07 -12.52
CA GLU A 116 -11.36 -21.98 -13.63
C GLU A 116 -10.16 -22.89 -13.90
N GLU A 117 -10.47 -24.12 -14.24
CA GLU A 117 -9.48 -25.08 -14.73
C GLU A 117 -8.98 -24.72 -16.13
N ALA A 118 -7.72 -24.91 -16.36
CA ALA A 118 -6.81 -24.31 -17.34
C ALA A 118 -7.11 -24.55 -18.84
N VAL A 119 -8.33 -24.72 -19.33
CA VAL A 119 -8.47 -25.28 -20.70
C VAL A 119 -8.99 -24.35 -21.80
N LYS A 120 -9.80 -23.35 -21.57
CA LYS A 120 -10.14 -22.37 -22.65
C LYS A 120 -10.71 -21.07 -22.07
N TRP A 121 -10.00 -20.00 -22.30
CA TRP A 121 -10.19 -18.71 -21.65
C TRP A 121 -10.64 -17.63 -22.62
N GLU A 122 -11.88 -17.31 -22.60
CA GLU A 122 -12.36 -15.98 -22.96
C GLU A 122 -13.29 -15.51 -21.86
N PHE A 123 -12.73 -14.94 -20.78
CA PHE A 123 -13.58 -14.22 -19.85
C PHE A 123 -14.01 -12.90 -20.49
N ALA A 124 -15.29 -12.73 -20.63
CA ALA A 124 -15.88 -11.42 -20.58
C ALA A 124 -16.63 -11.36 -19.24
N SER A 125 -16.24 -10.45 -18.36
CA SER A 125 -16.98 -10.18 -17.14
C SER A 125 -17.50 -8.75 -17.14
N ALA A 126 -18.66 -8.54 -16.53
CA ALA A 126 -19.21 -7.23 -16.27
C ALA A 126 -19.70 -7.14 -14.82
N LEU A 127 -19.52 -5.98 -14.22
CA LEU A 127 -20.04 -5.66 -12.90
C LEU A 127 -21.26 -4.76 -13.02
N LEU A 128 -22.26 -5.02 -12.20
CA LEU A 128 -23.43 -4.16 -12.07
C LEU A 128 -23.70 -3.89 -10.59
N TYR A 129 -23.76 -2.62 -10.22
CA TYR A 129 -24.23 -2.19 -8.91
C TYR A 129 -25.50 -1.38 -9.06
N SER A 130 -26.62 -1.90 -8.57
CA SER A 130 -27.92 -1.26 -8.63
C SER A 130 -28.74 -1.64 -7.40
N ASP A 131 -29.52 -0.68 -6.87
CA ASP A 131 -30.41 -0.87 -5.72
C ASP A 131 -29.73 -1.52 -4.51
N GLY A 132 -28.50 -1.12 -4.25
CA GLY A 132 -27.71 -1.64 -3.14
C GLY A 132 -27.29 -3.10 -3.28
N LYS A 133 -27.30 -3.64 -4.50
CA LYS A 133 -26.92 -5.01 -4.85
C LYS A 133 -25.77 -5.00 -5.86
N LEU A 134 -24.80 -5.88 -5.64
CA LEU A 134 -23.69 -6.07 -6.56
C LEU A 134 -23.86 -7.41 -7.30
N HIS A 135 -23.68 -7.38 -8.60
CA HIS A 135 -23.77 -8.55 -9.46
C HIS A 135 -22.53 -8.68 -10.33
N LEU A 136 -22.11 -9.91 -10.57
CA LEU A 136 -21.07 -10.28 -11.51
C LEU A 136 -21.71 -11.10 -12.64
N LEU A 137 -21.63 -10.58 -13.85
CA LEU A 137 -21.97 -11.28 -15.09
C LEU A 137 -20.68 -11.87 -15.66
N GLN A 138 -20.69 -13.16 -15.98
CA GLN A 138 -19.58 -13.86 -16.59
C GLN A 138 -20.02 -14.68 -17.78
N ARG A 139 -19.25 -14.64 -18.85
CA ARG A 139 -19.32 -15.62 -19.93
C ARG A 139 -18.31 -16.73 -19.65
N ARG A 140 -18.75 -17.94 -19.70
CA ARG A 140 -17.92 -19.15 -19.60
C ARG A 140 -18.10 -19.97 -20.86
N ASP A 141 -17.02 -20.23 -21.56
CA ASP A 141 -17.05 -21.14 -22.69
C ASP A 141 -16.72 -22.56 -22.24
N ASN A 142 -17.57 -23.49 -22.57
CA ASN A 142 -17.35 -24.92 -22.39
C ASN A 142 -17.30 -25.62 -23.77
N ASN A 143 -16.89 -26.89 -23.76
CA ASN A 143 -16.78 -27.69 -24.99
C ASN A 143 -18.11 -27.87 -25.77
N LYS A 144 -19.24 -27.39 -25.22
CA LYS A 144 -20.59 -27.48 -25.78
C LYS A 144 -21.20 -26.13 -26.14
N GLY A 145 -20.45 -25.02 -25.98
CA GLY A 145 -20.93 -23.66 -26.23
C GLY A 145 -20.73 -22.71 -25.05
N GLY A 146 -20.97 -21.41 -25.26
CA GLY A 146 -20.85 -20.40 -24.21
C GLY A 146 -22.05 -20.41 -23.27
N VAL A 147 -21.77 -20.28 -21.95
CA VAL A 147 -22.77 -20.10 -20.91
C VAL A 147 -22.59 -18.72 -20.28
N ILE A 148 -23.70 -18.00 -20.10
CA ILE A 148 -23.70 -16.73 -19.35
C ILE A 148 -24.23 -17.01 -17.95
N SER A 149 -23.46 -16.62 -16.92
CA SER A 149 -23.87 -16.70 -15.53
C SER A 149 -23.99 -15.31 -14.91
N LEU A 150 -25.04 -15.07 -14.14
CA LEU A 150 -25.23 -13.89 -13.32
C LEU A 150 -25.23 -14.30 -11.86
N SER A 151 -24.22 -13.84 -11.13
CA SER A 151 -24.05 -14.13 -9.70
C SER A 151 -24.30 -12.87 -8.87
N ARG A 152 -25.08 -13.00 -7.79
CA ARG A 152 -25.21 -11.91 -6.80
C ARG A 152 -24.10 -12.02 -5.77
N MET A 153 -23.31 -10.97 -5.64
CA MET A 153 -22.12 -10.89 -4.78
C MET A 153 -22.50 -10.31 -3.40
N THR A 154 -23.23 -11.08 -2.61
CA THR A 154 -23.74 -10.59 -1.31
C THR A 154 -22.65 -10.51 -0.25
N GLU A 155 -21.83 -11.55 -0.10
CA GLU A 155 -20.74 -11.61 0.88
C GLU A 155 -19.64 -10.59 0.57
N GLU A 156 -19.30 -10.46 -0.70
CA GLU A 156 -18.34 -9.49 -1.19
C GLU A 156 -18.82 -8.06 -0.90
N LEU A 157 -20.08 -7.77 -1.18
CA LEU A 157 -20.66 -6.44 -0.89
C LEU A 157 -20.68 -6.15 0.61
N ASN A 158 -20.97 -7.11 1.46
CA ASN A 158 -20.91 -6.94 2.91
C ASN A 158 -19.49 -6.65 3.38
N THR A 159 -18.51 -7.33 2.80
CA THR A 159 -17.08 -7.08 3.04
C THR A 159 -16.68 -5.66 2.61
N ILE A 160 -17.07 -5.24 1.40
CA ILE A 160 -16.84 -3.88 0.90
C ILE A 160 -17.40 -2.85 1.90
N LYS A 161 -18.66 -2.98 2.29
CA LYS A 161 -19.30 -2.09 3.25
C LYS A 161 -18.53 -2.02 4.58
N SER A 162 -18.09 -3.15 5.10
CA SER A 162 -17.31 -3.23 6.35
C SER A 162 -15.97 -2.47 6.24
N VAL A 163 -15.22 -2.66 5.14
CA VAL A 163 -13.94 -1.97 4.93
C VAL A 163 -14.14 -0.48 4.75
N LEU A 164 -15.12 -0.05 3.95
CA LEU A 164 -15.41 1.38 3.75
C LEU A 164 -15.83 2.09 5.04
N ARG A 165 -16.62 1.42 5.89
CA ARG A 165 -16.94 1.95 7.23
C ARG A 165 -15.69 2.07 8.10
N THR A 166 -14.75 1.13 8.00
CA THR A 166 -13.46 1.22 8.71
C THR A 166 -12.67 2.42 8.24
N TRP A 167 -12.57 2.65 6.92
CA TRP A 167 -11.91 3.83 6.35
C TRP A 167 -12.54 5.13 6.85
N ALA A 168 -13.87 5.22 6.82
CA ALA A 168 -14.58 6.41 7.30
C ALA A 168 -14.31 6.70 8.79
N LYS A 169 -14.29 5.67 9.65
CA LYS A 169 -13.98 5.82 11.08
C LYS A 169 -12.55 6.28 11.33
N LEU A 170 -11.59 5.73 10.60
CA LEU A 170 -10.18 6.14 10.71
C LEU A 170 -9.97 7.57 10.22
N ASP A 171 -10.57 7.93 9.07
CA ASP A 171 -10.49 9.29 8.54
C ASP A 171 -11.09 10.31 9.52
N ALA A 172 -12.23 10.01 10.14
CA ALA A 172 -12.85 10.85 11.16
C ALA A 172 -11.92 10.99 12.39
N PHE A 173 -11.40 9.88 12.92
CA PHE A 173 -10.49 9.88 14.05
C PHE A 173 -9.23 10.72 13.81
N PHE A 174 -8.60 10.57 12.64
CA PHE A 174 -7.42 11.36 12.30
C PHE A 174 -7.75 12.84 12.07
N SER A 175 -8.88 13.16 11.47
CA SER A 175 -9.34 14.54 11.30
C SER A 175 -9.57 15.23 12.65
N GLU A 176 -10.19 14.56 13.61
CA GLU A 176 -10.39 15.07 14.97
C GLU A 176 -9.06 15.34 15.70
N SER A 177 -8.04 14.51 15.45
CA SER A 177 -6.70 14.68 16.01
C SER A 177 -5.82 15.64 15.22
N SER A 178 -6.34 16.29 14.18
CA SER A 178 -5.62 17.18 13.28
C SER A 178 -4.50 16.49 12.48
N THR A 179 -4.52 15.16 12.38
CA THR A 179 -3.62 14.42 11.51
C THR A 179 -4.08 14.56 10.07
N PRO A 180 -3.20 14.92 9.12
CA PRO A 180 -3.58 15.03 7.72
C PRO A 180 -4.15 13.71 7.19
N THR A 181 -5.36 13.74 6.62
CA THR A 181 -6.01 12.55 6.02
C THR A 181 -5.91 12.55 4.50
N ALA A 182 -5.70 13.71 3.88
CA ALA A 182 -5.52 13.82 2.45
C ALA A 182 -4.28 13.04 1.99
N GLY A 183 -4.50 12.05 1.12
CA GLY A 183 -3.46 11.17 0.62
C GLY A 183 -2.96 10.12 1.61
N LEU A 184 -3.56 9.96 2.78
CA LEU A 184 -3.23 8.90 3.73
C LEU A 184 -3.78 7.56 3.20
N VAL A 185 -2.88 6.64 2.87
CA VAL A 185 -3.21 5.38 2.19
C VAL A 185 -2.92 4.14 3.03
N GLY A 186 -2.06 4.25 4.03
CA GLY A 186 -1.72 3.13 4.92
C GLY A 186 -1.38 3.59 6.33
N PHE A 187 -1.72 2.78 7.32
CA PHE A 187 -1.44 3.01 8.73
C PHE A 187 -1.16 1.69 9.45
N LEU A 188 0.12 1.44 9.75
CA LEU A 188 0.53 0.29 10.54
C LEU A 188 0.54 0.65 12.03
N SER A 189 -0.40 0.13 12.79
CA SER A 189 -0.46 0.32 14.24
C SER A 189 -0.77 -0.96 14.98
N ASN A 190 -1.55 -1.85 14.39
CA ASN A 190 -1.99 -3.07 15.04
C ASN A 190 -1.13 -4.27 14.62
N THR A 191 -1.25 -5.36 15.35
CA THR A 191 -0.46 -6.55 15.10
C THR A 191 -1.34 -7.78 15.11
N SER A 192 -1.00 -8.76 14.27
CA SER A 192 -1.66 -10.07 14.31
C SER A 192 -1.47 -10.75 15.67
N SER A 193 -2.32 -11.73 15.97
CA SER A 193 -2.19 -12.55 17.17
C SER A 193 -0.85 -13.30 17.23
N GLY A 194 -0.32 -13.71 16.09
CA GLY A 194 0.97 -14.41 15.97
C GLY A 194 2.20 -13.52 16.09
N GLY A 195 2.06 -12.20 15.99
CA GLY A 195 3.19 -11.27 16.10
C GLY A 195 4.13 -11.22 14.87
N ASP A 196 3.82 -11.95 13.80
CA ASP A 196 4.60 -12.04 12.57
C ASP A 196 4.09 -11.10 11.45
N THR A 197 2.97 -10.41 11.73
CA THR A 197 2.31 -9.54 10.77
C THR A 197 1.97 -8.20 11.44
N TRP A 198 2.36 -7.11 10.79
CA TRP A 198 1.96 -5.76 11.16
C TRP A 198 0.80 -5.35 10.25
N ILE A 199 -0.37 -5.18 10.85
CA ILE A 199 -1.61 -4.99 10.12
C ILE A 199 -1.75 -3.53 9.72
N ASP A 200 -2.03 -3.29 8.45
CA ASP A 200 -2.52 -2.01 7.97
C ASP A 200 -3.99 -1.83 8.37
N GLU A 201 -4.28 -0.79 9.13
CA GLU A 201 -5.63 -0.51 9.62
C GLU A 201 -6.61 -0.17 8.49
N TYR A 202 -6.11 0.37 7.38
CA TYR A 202 -6.89 0.57 6.15
C TYR A 202 -7.09 -0.73 5.35
N ARG A 203 -6.46 -1.84 5.77
CA ARG A 203 -6.56 -3.17 5.15
C ARG A 203 -6.10 -3.22 3.70
N CYS A 204 -5.17 -2.36 3.33
CA CYS A 204 -4.59 -2.36 1.98
C CYS A 204 -3.47 -3.40 1.86
N VAL A 205 -2.28 -3.09 2.36
CA VAL A 205 -1.12 -4.00 2.32
C VAL A 205 -0.54 -4.17 3.71
N LYS A 206 -0.44 -5.40 4.19
CA LYS A 206 0.15 -5.71 5.50
C LYS A 206 1.66 -5.91 5.40
N ALA A 207 2.39 -5.60 6.47
CA ALA A 207 3.81 -5.87 6.59
C ALA A 207 4.08 -7.21 7.27
N SER A 208 5.15 -7.88 6.88
CA SER A 208 5.69 -9.05 7.56
C SER A 208 6.74 -8.64 8.59
N VAL A 209 6.79 -9.37 9.69
CA VAL A 209 7.68 -9.08 10.84
C VAL A 209 8.54 -10.30 11.14
N THR A 210 9.83 -10.07 11.39
CA THR A 210 10.79 -11.14 11.71
C THR A 210 11.50 -10.81 13.02
N LYS A 211 11.55 -11.77 13.93
CA LYS A 211 12.31 -11.71 15.20
C LYS A 211 12.10 -10.41 16.00
N ALA A 212 10.86 -9.96 16.15
CA ALA A 212 10.53 -8.74 16.88
C ALA A 212 9.51 -8.98 17.98
N SER A 213 9.52 -8.14 19.00
CA SER A 213 8.57 -8.18 20.09
C SER A 213 7.46 -7.15 19.89
N LYS A 214 6.23 -7.60 20.04
CA LYS A 214 5.05 -6.74 19.96
C LYS A 214 5.04 -5.70 21.07
N VAL A 215 4.76 -4.45 20.70
CA VAL A 215 4.51 -3.35 21.63
C VAL A 215 3.19 -2.67 21.26
N LYS A 216 2.76 -1.71 22.07
CA LYS A 216 1.59 -0.91 21.71
C LYS A 216 1.85 -0.14 20.42
N ASN A 217 0.99 -0.30 19.42
CA ASN A 217 1.02 0.35 18.12
C ASN A 217 2.25 0.03 17.25
N GLY A 218 2.94 -1.10 17.50
CA GLY A 218 4.08 -1.47 16.67
C GLY A 218 4.96 -2.57 17.23
N PHE A 219 6.25 -2.52 16.91
CA PHE A 219 7.23 -3.54 17.24
C PHE A 219 8.52 -2.99 17.81
N LYS A 220 9.11 -3.75 18.74
CA LYS A 220 10.47 -3.58 19.23
C LYS A 220 11.37 -4.60 18.52
N PHE A 221 12.34 -4.10 17.80
CA PHE A 221 13.37 -4.88 17.12
C PHE A 221 14.57 -5.04 18.03
N THR A 222 15.03 -6.28 18.22
CA THR A 222 16.17 -6.59 19.08
C THR A 222 16.97 -7.75 18.51
N GLY A 223 18.25 -7.47 18.23
CA GLY A 223 19.19 -8.47 17.74
C GLY A 223 19.27 -8.60 16.22
N PRO A 224 20.22 -9.41 15.76
CA PRO A 224 20.51 -9.61 14.35
C PRO A 224 19.32 -10.15 13.56
N GLY A 225 19.04 -9.56 12.40
CA GLY A 225 17.97 -9.98 11.50
C GLY A 225 16.56 -9.71 12.04
N SER A 226 16.41 -8.86 13.09
CA SER A 226 15.10 -8.40 13.51
C SER A 226 14.66 -7.22 12.65
N GLY A 227 13.43 -7.28 12.14
CA GLY A 227 12.92 -6.22 11.28
C GLY A 227 11.49 -6.46 10.81
N ALA A 228 10.99 -5.52 10.05
CA ALA A 228 9.73 -5.67 9.34
C ALA A 228 9.87 -5.18 7.90
N THR A 229 9.13 -5.81 6.99
CA THR A 229 9.08 -5.46 5.58
C THR A 229 7.64 -5.16 5.18
N TRP A 230 7.39 -3.95 4.67
CA TRP A 230 6.10 -3.55 4.14
C TRP A 230 6.18 -3.48 2.62
N PRO A 231 5.67 -4.50 1.91
CA PRO A 231 5.77 -4.54 0.46
C PRO A 231 4.84 -3.50 -0.18
N VAL A 232 5.17 -3.06 -1.37
CA VAL A 232 4.30 -2.17 -2.17
C VAL A 232 3.22 -2.94 -2.91
N ASN A 233 3.36 -4.26 -2.99
CA ASN A 233 2.45 -5.17 -3.66
C ASN A 233 1.74 -6.04 -2.62
N SER A 234 0.45 -6.23 -2.77
CA SER A 234 -0.29 -7.26 -2.01
C SER A 234 -0.17 -8.64 -2.66
N ARG A 235 0.14 -8.69 -3.95
CA ARG A 235 0.39 -9.88 -4.76
C ARG A 235 1.61 -9.62 -5.65
N GLU A 236 2.26 -10.69 -6.12
CA GLU A 236 3.51 -10.60 -6.91
C GLU A 236 3.38 -9.75 -8.18
N ASP A 237 2.17 -9.72 -8.76
CA ASP A 237 1.94 -9.18 -10.09
C ASP A 237 1.22 -7.83 -10.10
N ASN A 238 0.90 -7.23 -8.95
CA ASN A 238 0.30 -5.91 -8.90
C ASN A 238 1.20 -4.90 -8.17
N ARG A 239 0.95 -3.63 -8.43
CA ARG A 239 1.62 -2.54 -7.71
C ARG A 239 0.61 -1.68 -6.98
N GLN A 240 0.03 -2.24 -5.92
CA GLN A 240 -1.01 -1.58 -5.14
C GLN A 240 -0.57 -0.20 -4.63
N TYR A 241 0.71 -0.03 -4.30
CA TYR A 241 1.31 1.25 -3.97
C TYR A 241 2.23 1.78 -5.09
N GLY A 242 1.84 1.61 -6.36
CA GLY A 242 2.63 2.06 -7.52
C GLY A 242 3.01 3.54 -7.52
N PHE A 243 2.27 4.38 -6.79
CA PHE A 243 2.57 5.80 -6.61
C PHE A 243 3.93 6.05 -5.94
N VAL A 244 4.49 5.07 -5.20
CA VAL A 244 5.75 5.23 -4.46
C VAL A 244 6.95 5.50 -5.36
N ASP A 245 6.89 5.09 -6.62
CA ASP A 245 7.96 5.38 -7.59
C ASP A 245 7.99 6.86 -8.01
N HIS A 246 6.93 7.60 -7.73
CA HIS A 246 6.80 8.99 -8.12
C HIS A 246 6.83 9.94 -6.93
N ARG A 247 6.07 9.60 -5.88
CA ARG A 247 5.95 10.46 -4.70
C ARG A 247 5.35 9.70 -3.53
N PHE A 248 5.88 9.94 -2.36
CA PHE A 248 5.30 9.44 -1.10
C PHE A 248 5.84 10.21 0.09
N THR A 249 5.19 10.06 1.24
CA THR A 249 5.76 10.36 2.56
C THR A 249 5.47 9.18 3.47
N LEU A 250 6.52 8.58 4.02
CA LEU A 250 6.45 7.59 5.08
C LEU A 250 6.79 8.27 6.40
N VAL A 251 5.91 8.21 7.40
CA VAL A 251 6.15 8.79 8.73
C VAL A 251 6.07 7.68 9.76
N ALA A 252 7.02 7.64 10.70
CA ALA A 252 7.03 6.67 11.79
C ALA A 252 7.48 7.32 13.10
N THR A 253 7.05 6.77 14.24
CA THR A 253 7.59 7.11 15.56
C THR A 253 8.64 6.07 15.93
N VAL A 254 9.84 6.51 16.30
CA VAL A 254 10.97 5.63 16.63
C VAL A 254 11.55 5.94 17.99
N THR A 255 12.04 4.91 18.69
CA THR A 255 12.76 5.04 19.96
C THR A 255 13.97 4.12 19.92
N ILE A 256 15.17 4.68 20.14
CA ILE A 256 16.42 3.93 20.20
C ILE A 256 16.71 3.54 21.64
N HIS A 257 16.92 2.25 21.90
CA HIS A 257 17.10 1.72 23.26
C HIS A 257 18.56 1.39 23.62
N GLN A 258 19.46 1.39 22.66
CA GLN A 258 20.87 1.14 22.87
C GLN A 258 21.71 1.90 21.86
N VAL A 259 22.87 2.39 22.29
CA VAL A 259 23.90 2.94 21.41
C VAL A 259 24.48 1.78 20.58
N PRO A 260 24.45 1.84 19.26
CA PRO A 260 24.97 0.77 18.41
C PRO A 260 26.50 0.75 18.42
N LYS A 261 27.08 -0.38 18.02
CA LYS A 261 28.54 -0.50 17.83
C LYS A 261 29.05 0.19 16.57
N GLY A 262 28.15 0.53 15.66
CA GLY A 262 28.46 1.17 14.38
C GLY A 262 27.20 1.83 13.81
N SER A 263 27.24 2.14 12.52
CA SER A 263 26.08 2.66 11.82
C SER A 263 25.01 1.56 11.66
N THR A 264 23.82 1.81 12.19
CA THR A 264 22.72 0.84 12.20
C THR A 264 21.51 1.37 11.42
N PRO A 265 21.02 0.66 10.40
CA PRO A 265 19.80 1.03 9.69
C PRO A 265 18.60 1.04 10.63
N LEU A 266 17.70 2.00 10.46
CA LEU A 266 16.47 2.14 11.23
C LEU A 266 15.22 1.92 10.39
N LEU A 267 15.12 2.63 9.28
CA LEU A 267 14.06 2.46 8.29
C LEU A 267 14.52 2.98 6.92
N GLY A 268 13.87 2.52 5.87
CA GLY A 268 14.17 2.96 4.53
C GLY A 268 13.34 2.28 3.46
N VAL A 269 13.78 2.46 2.23
CA VAL A 269 13.10 2.05 0.99
C VAL A 269 14.04 1.17 0.19
N GLY A 270 13.58 -0.03 -0.15
CA GLY A 270 14.31 -1.02 -0.95
C GLY A 270 13.88 -1.05 -2.40
N LEU A 271 14.84 -1.30 -3.30
CA LEU A 271 14.62 -1.52 -4.73
C LEU A 271 14.55 -3.01 -5.06
N GLY A 272 13.93 -3.33 -6.20
CA GLY A 272 13.80 -4.67 -6.74
C GLY A 272 14.94 -5.13 -7.65
N ASP A 273 16.12 -4.53 -7.54
CA ASP A 273 17.29 -4.82 -8.38
C ASP A 273 18.07 -6.12 -8.02
N GLY A 274 17.56 -6.86 -7.04
CA GLY A 274 18.23 -8.07 -6.56
C GLY A 274 19.50 -7.85 -5.74
N HIS A 275 19.97 -6.60 -5.62
CA HIS A 275 21.18 -6.22 -4.90
C HIS A 275 20.90 -5.61 -3.51
N GLY A 276 19.61 -5.53 -3.11
CA GLY A 276 19.22 -4.95 -1.82
C GLY A 276 19.55 -3.47 -1.70
N ALA A 277 19.64 -2.74 -2.82
CA ALA A 277 19.99 -1.34 -2.86
C ALA A 277 18.95 -0.50 -2.10
N LYS A 278 19.43 0.38 -1.23
CA LYS A 278 18.62 1.30 -0.43
C LYS A 278 18.63 2.67 -1.11
N ILE A 279 17.45 3.08 -1.60
CA ILE A 279 17.35 4.35 -2.33
C ILE A 279 17.21 5.55 -1.39
N ILE A 280 16.44 5.42 -0.31
CA ILE A 280 16.28 6.43 0.74
C ILE A 280 16.28 5.68 2.07
N GLY A 281 17.05 6.14 3.04
CA GLY A 281 17.10 5.52 4.35
C GLY A 281 17.57 6.45 5.45
N LEU A 282 17.23 6.07 6.67
CA LEU A 282 17.71 6.67 7.90
C LEU A 282 18.39 5.60 8.74
N SER A 283 19.61 5.90 9.18
CA SER A 283 20.42 5.11 10.12
C SER A 283 20.78 5.96 11.34
N TYR A 284 21.25 5.32 12.38
CA TYR A 284 21.75 5.97 13.58
C TYR A 284 23.14 5.40 13.95
N SER A 285 24.02 6.24 14.47
CA SER A 285 25.43 5.90 14.69
C SER A 285 25.80 5.79 16.17
N MET A 286 26.97 5.20 16.44
CA MET A 286 27.57 5.16 17.78
C MET A 286 27.86 6.53 18.37
N ASN A 287 28.05 7.54 17.53
CA ASN A 287 28.31 8.93 17.94
C ASN A 287 27.01 9.69 18.27
N LYS A 288 25.87 8.99 18.33
CA LYS A 288 24.52 9.54 18.53
C LYS A 288 24.09 10.55 17.48
N THR A 289 24.60 10.43 16.25
CA THR A 289 24.20 11.23 15.10
C THR A 289 23.27 10.45 14.18
N TRP A 290 22.38 11.17 13.51
CA TRP A 290 21.59 10.61 12.41
C TRP A 290 22.43 10.51 11.15
N GLU A 291 22.20 9.46 10.39
CA GLU A 291 22.83 9.25 9.09
C GLU A 291 21.76 9.00 8.04
N THR A 292 21.82 9.76 6.95
CA THR A 292 20.94 9.55 5.80
C THR A 292 21.63 8.67 4.75
N VAL A 293 20.84 7.88 4.08
CA VAL A 293 21.27 7.05 2.94
C VAL A 293 20.47 7.47 1.72
N PHE A 294 21.18 7.88 0.66
CA PHE A 294 20.58 8.15 -0.64
C PHE A 294 21.38 7.44 -1.71
N ASP A 295 20.70 6.59 -2.50
CA ASP A 295 21.33 5.79 -3.55
C ASP A 295 22.56 5.04 -3.05
N GLY A 296 22.42 4.34 -1.91
CA GLY A 296 23.49 3.62 -1.24
C GLY A 296 24.57 4.49 -0.58
N LYS A 297 24.61 5.81 -0.86
CA LYS A 297 25.57 6.74 -0.26
C LYS A 297 25.11 7.21 1.11
N LYS A 298 25.96 6.99 2.11
CA LYS A 298 25.71 7.41 3.47
C LYS A 298 26.31 8.80 3.76
N THR A 299 25.54 9.64 4.44
CA THR A 299 25.97 10.97 4.89
C THR A 299 25.60 11.15 6.35
N THR A 300 26.61 11.48 7.19
CA THR A 300 26.39 11.79 8.60
C THR A 300 25.85 13.21 8.74
N SER A 301 24.82 13.37 9.55
CA SER A 301 24.21 14.66 9.85
C SER A 301 24.81 15.25 11.14
N ASN A 302 24.73 16.57 11.28
CA ASN A 302 25.03 17.26 12.53
C ASN A 302 23.90 17.16 13.57
N THR A 303 22.75 16.58 13.21
CA THR A 303 21.64 16.36 14.14
C THR A 303 21.85 15.07 14.95
N THR A 304 21.52 15.14 16.23
CA THR A 304 21.73 14.04 17.18
C THR A 304 20.44 13.40 17.62
N TRP A 305 20.54 12.19 18.14
CA TRP A 305 19.44 11.47 18.77
C TRP A 305 19.75 11.18 20.27
N GLU A 306 18.71 10.95 21.06
CA GLU A 306 18.82 10.68 22.47
C GLU A 306 18.26 9.27 22.78
N LEU A 307 18.96 8.57 23.70
CA LEU A 307 18.56 7.24 24.14
C LEU A 307 17.22 7.27 24.87
N GLY A 308 16.30 6.41 24.48
CA GLY A 308 14.97 6.29 25.11
C GLY A 308 13.99 7.39 24.73
N LYS A 309 14.41 8.40 23.96
CA LYS A 309 13.54 9.47 23.48
C LYS A 309 12.80 9.04 22.21
N GLU A 310 11.52 9.37 22.15
CA GLU A 310 10.74 9.21 20.93
C GLU A 310 11.05 10.31 19.92
N HIS A 311 11.30 9.90 18.69
CA HIS A 311 11.49 10.79 17.55
C HIS A 311 10.47 10.46 16.46
N GLN A 312 9.88 11.48 15.87
CA GLN A 312 9.16 11.31 14.62
C GLN A 312 10.16 11.36 13.45
N VAL A 313 10.15 10.35 12.63
CA VAL A 313 10.98 10.28 11.42
C VAL A 313 10.11 10.24 10.19
N ALA A 314 10.54 10.91 9.11
CA ALA A 314 9.84 10.86 7.83
C ALA A 314 10.82 10.70 6.67
N LEU A 315 10.47 9.80 5.75
CA LEU A 315 11.12 9.63 4.45
C LEU A 315 10.17 10.16 3.38
N MET A 316 10.69 10.97 2.46
CA MET A 316 9.89 11.58 1.42
C MET A 316 10.57 11.46 0.07
N LEU A 317 9.79 11.10 -0.95
CA LEU A 317 10.18 11.16 -2.35
C LEU A 317 9.27 12.16 -3.08
N GLN A 318 9.86 13.01 -3.91
CA GLN A 318 9.17 13.97 -4.78
C GLN A 318 9.65 13.77 -6.22
N ASP A 319 8.76 13.91 -7.18
CA ASP A 319 9.03 13.90 -8.61
C ASP A 319 9.84 12.65 -9.09
N GLY A 320 9.76 11.55 -8.35
CA GLY A 320 10.46 10.30 -8.63
C GLY A 320 11.99 10.35 -8.48
N ASN A 321 12.57 11.47 -8.11
CA ASN A 321 14.03 11.61 -8.06
C ASN A 321 14.57 12.55 -6.98
N LYS A 322 13.75 13.12 -6.12
CA LYS A 322 14.18 13.99 -5.03
C LYS A 322 13.83 13.39 -3.68
N GLY A 323 14.85 12.84 -3.01
CA GLY A 323 14.72 12.25 -1.68
C GLY A 323 14.97 13.25 -0.57
N SER A 324 14.24 13.16 0.54
CA SER A 324 14.51 13.93 1.76
C SER A 324 14.13 13.12 3.00
N VAL A 325 14.82 13.40 4.11
CA VAL A 325 14.62 12.76 5.41
C VAL A 325 14.39 13.83 6.46
N TYR A 326 13.43 13.63 7.32
CA TYR A 326 13.10 14.54 8.41
C TYR A 326 13.11 13.79 9.75
N VAL A 327 13.57 14.47 10.79
CA VAL A 327 13.43 14.04 12.17
C VAL A 327 12.82 15.19 12.96
N ASP A 328 11.73 14.90 13.67
CA ASP A 328 10.98 15.88 14.45
C ASP A 328 10.53 17.11 13.65
N GLY A 329 10.24 16.91 12.35
CA GLY A 329 9.84 17.95 11.42
C GLY A 329 10.99 18.84 10.94
N VAL A 330 12.23 18.48 11.24
CA VAL A 330 13.46 19.17 10.76
C VAL A 330 14.15 18.28 9.75
N ILE A 331 14.60 18.87 8.64
CA ILE A 331 15.32 18.11 7.61
C ILE A 331 16.69 17.65 8.15
N VAL A 332 17.02 16.39 7.89
CA VAL A 332 18.30 15.78 8.25
C VAL A 332 19.21 15.79 7.03
N GLY A 333 20.28 16.58 7.09
CA GLY A 333 21.15 16.80 5.94
C GLY A 333 20.49 17.70 4.89
N SER A 334 20.76 17.42 3.62
CA SER A 334 20.18 18.14 2.47
C SER A 334 19.34 17.19 1.63
N PRO A 335 18.30 17.68 0.95
CA PRO A 335 17.61 16.88 -0.06
C PRO A 335 18.61 16.38 -1.10
N ALA A 336 18.50 15.10 -1.46
CA ALA A 336 19.41 14.50 -2.43
C ALA A 336 18.65 14.10 -3.69
N LYS A 337 19.34 14.23 -4.82
CA LYS A 337 18.86 13.65 -6.07
C LYS A 337 19.15 12.15 -6.02
N VAL A 338 18.08 11.34 -6.14
CA VAL A 338 18.19 9.89 -6.30
C VAL A 338 17.99 9.52 -7.76
N PRO A 339 18.45 8.35 -8.22
CA PRO A 339 18.15 7.87 -9.55
C PRO A 339 16.64 7.91 -9.80
N LYS A 340 16.25 8.17 -11.05
CA LYS A 340 14.83 8.18 -11.40
C LYS A 340 14.25 6.79 -11.17
N VAL A 341 13.35 6.70 -10.20
CA VAL A 341 12.64 5.46 -9.87
C VAL A 341 11.56 5.19 -10.92
N GLY A 342 11.21 3.92 -11.15
CA GLY A 342 10.20 3.52 -12.13
C GLY A 342 10.77 3.17 -13.50
N ALA A 343 12.11 3.26 -13.73
CA ALA A 343 12.75 2.58 -14.86
C ALA A 343 12.88 1.08 -14.58
N LEU A 344 12.92 0.26 -15.62
CA LEU A 344 13.10 -1.19 -15.51
C LEU A 344 14.27 -1.54 -14.57
N GLY A 345 13.99 -2.29 -13.50
CA GLY A 345 14.98 -2.71 -12.50
C GLY A 345 15.26 -1.71 -11.37
N HIS A 346 14.66 -0.52 -11.40
CA HIS A 346 14.81 0.51 -10.36
C HIS A 346 13.47 0.88 -9.70
N GLU A 347 12.63 -0.12 -9.45
CA GLU A 347 11.32 0.09 -8.83
C GLU A 347 11.40 -0.12 -7.33
N ILE A 348 10.68 0.71 -6.56
CA ILE A 348 10.52 0.50 -5.12
C ILE A 348 9.68 -0.76 -4.91
N THR A 349 10.19 -1.69 -4.13
CA THR A 349 9.50 -2.96 -3.83
C THR A 349 8.95 -3.01 -2.42
N HIS A 350 9.59 -2.34 -1.48
CA HIS A 350 9.18 -2.38 -0.07
C HIS A 350 9.77 -1.24 0.75
N PHE A 351 9.12 -0.99 1.89
CA PHE A 351 9.69 -0.26 3.02
C PHE A 351 10.22 -1.26 4.04
N TYR A 352 11.35 -0.97 4.67
CA TYR A 352 11.91 -1.78 5.75
C TYR A 352 11.99 -1.00 7.05
N PHE A 353 11.87 -1.70 8.18
CA PHE A 353 11.97 -1.18 9.54
C PHE A 353 12.87 -2.09 10.36
N GLY A 354 13.76 -1.52 11.19
CA GLY A 354 14.75 -2.26 11.97
C GLY A 354 16.04 -2.52 11.20
N GLY A 355 16.89 -3.40 11.73
CA GLY A 355 18.27 -3.56 11.27
C GLY A 355 18.51 -4.12 9.87
N GLY A 356 17.51 -4.65 9.19
CA GLY A 356 17.68 -5.26 7.87
C GLY A 356 18.55 -6.53 7.88
N GLU A 357 18.90 -7.04 6.69
CA GLU A 357 19.82 -8.17 6.51
C GLU A 357 21.23 -7.75 6.93
N GLY A 358 21.77 -8.37 7.97
CA GLY A 358 23.13 -8.16 8.47
C GLY A 358 23.25 -8.31 9.98
N ASP A 359 24.50 -8.37 10.47
CA ASP A 359 24.87 -8.53 11.89
C ASP A 359 24.62 -7.29 12.77
N ASN A 360 23.79 -6.37 12.30
CA ASN A 360 23.49 -5.13 13.01
C ASN A 360 22.58 -5.41 14.19
N ASP A 361 23.11 -5.20 15.39
CA ASP A 361 22.38 -5.34 16.67
C ASP A 361 21.44 -4.12 16.88
N SER A 362 20.39 -4.04 16.05
CA SER A 362 19.39 -2.99 16.20
C SER A 362 18.59 -3.18 17.50
N LYS A 363 18.50 -2.13 18.30
CA LYS A 363 17.62 -2.09 19.48
C LYS A 363 16.77 -0.84 19.42
N ALA A 364 15.74 -0.90 18.60
CA ALA A 364 14.80 0.20 18.39
C ALA A 364 13.36 -0.27 18.44
N THR A 365 12.48 0.63 18.82
CA THR A 365 11.03 0.46 18.69
C THR A 365 10.55 1.34 17.56
N VAL A 366 9.68 0.80 16.70
CA VAL A 366 8.98 1.56 15.65
C VAL A 366 7.49 1.38 15.85
N THR A 367 6.77 2.48 15.86
CA THR A 367 5.32 2.53 16.09
C THR A 367 4.65 3.53 15.17
N ASN A 368 3.32 3.41 15.00
CA ASN A 368 2.50 4.40 14.29
C ASN A 368 3.09 4.79 12.93
N VAL A 369 3.14 3.84 11.99
CA VAL A 369 3.68 4.09 10.66
C VAL A 369 2.56 4.53 9.73
N PHE A 370 2.69 5.73 9.16
CA PHE A 370 1.75 6.33 8.21
C PHE A 370 2.39 6.37 6.82
N LEU A 371 1.64 6.01 5.80
CA LEU A 371 2.04 6.15 4.40
C LEU A 371 1.07 7.09 3.68
N TYR A 372 1.63 8.10 3.04
CA TYR A 372 0.92 9.06 2.19
C TYR A 372 1.34 8.90 0.74
N ASN A 373 0.41 9.03 -0.19
CA ASN A 373 0.68 9.00 -1.64
C ASN A 373 1.11 10.37 -2.20
N ARG A 374 1.54 11.26 -1.34
CA ARG A 374 2.01 12.61 -1.67
C ARG A 374 3.10 13.08 -0.71
N PRO A 375 3.88 14.09 -1.10
CA PRO A 375 4.73 14.82 -0.18
C PRO A 375 3.88 15.58 0.86
N LEU A 376 4.31 15.54 2.13
CA LEU A 376 3.76 16.38 3.19
C LEU A 376 4.61 17.65 3.35
N SER A 377 3.95 18.76 3.62
CA SER A 377 4.64 19.98 4.06
C SER A 377 5.21 19.80 5.47
N VAL A 378 6.19 20.62 5.85
CA VAL A 378 6.74 20.62 7.20
C VAL A 378 5.67 20.89 8.27
N GLY A 379 4.68 21.74 7.94
CA GLY A 379 3.53 21.99 8.80
C GLY A 379 2.71 20.72 9.05
N GLU A 380 2.42 19.96 8.01
CA GLU A 380 1.68 18.69 8.11
C GLU A 380 2.49 17.63 8.86
N LEU A 381 3.80 17.51 8.62
CA LEU A 381 4.66 16.60 9.40
C LEU A 381 4.56 16.87 10.90
N LYS A 382 4.58 18.14 11.31
CA LYS A 382 4.41 18.52 12.72
C LYS A 382 3.01 18.20 13.27
N MET A 383 1.99 18.19 12.43
CA MET A 383 0.63 17.79 12.83
C MET A 383 0.54 16.28 13.09
N VAL A 384 1.14 15.44 12.26
CA VAL A 384 1.19 13.99 12.49
C VAL A 384 1.80 13.68 13.87
N ARG A 385 2.89 14.36 14.26
CA ARG A 385 3.49 14.20 15.59
C ARG A 385 2.56 14.62 16.73
N LYS A 386 1.83 15.72 16.58
CA LYS A 386 0.96 16.25 17.63
C LYS A 386 -0.23 15.36 17.94
N SER A 387 -0.70 14.54 16.98
CA SER A 387 -1.82 13.63 17.20
C SER A 387 -1.52 12.56 18.26
N ASP A 388 -0.26 12.13 18.37
CA ASP A 388 0.16 11.18 19.40
C ASP A 388 0.39 11.83 20.79
N GLY A 389 0.56 13.15 20.84
CA GLY A 389 0.93 13.91 22.04
C GLY A 389 -0.22 14.49 22.86
N LYS A 390 -1.45 14.57 22.35
CA LYS A 390 -2.60 15.04 23.14
C LYS A 390 -3.03 13.98 24.14
N LYS A 391 -2.41 13.96 25.32
CA LYS A 391 -3.10 13.56 26.56
C LYS A 391 -4.24 14.55 26.79
N GLY A 392 -5.42 14.26 26.27
CA GLY A 392 -6.63 14.95 26.67
C GLY A 392 -6.74 14.81 28.18
N LYS A 393 -6.69 15.93 28.92
CA LYS A 393 -7.32 16.03 30.25
C LYS A 393 -8.82 15.88 29.95
N GLY A 394 -9.33 14.69 30.13
CA GLY A 394 -10.73 14.38 29.94
C GLY A 394 -10.90 12.92 29.57
N ASP A 395 -11.30 12.17 30.57
CA ASP A 395 -11.94 10.86 30.52
C ASP A 395 -11.13 9.68 29.94
N GLY A 396 -10.65 8.85 30.87
CA GLY A 396 -9.89 7.60 30.57
C GLY A 396 -10.69 6.48 29.87
N SER A 397 -11.87 6.79 29.31
CA SER A 397 -12.80 5.83 28.71
C SER A 397 -12.58 5.58 27.20
N MET A 398 -12.07 6.57 26.44
CA MET A 398 -11.98 6.44 24.97
C MET A 398 -10.76 5.68 24.44
N ARG A 399 -9.64 5.60 25.20
CA ARG A 399 -8.45 4.85 24.77
C ARG A 399 -8.62 3.33 24.73
N GLY A 400 -9.61 2.80 25.49
CA GLY A 400 -9.99 1.39 25.43
C GLY A 400 -10.95 1.06 24.26
N GLY A 401 -11.64 2.07 23.71
CA GLY A 401 -12.71 1.87 22.72
C GLY A 401 -12.24 1.50 21.33
N ILE A 402 -11.19 2.16 20.81
CA ILE A 402 -10.71 1.91 19.45
C ILE A 402 -10.01 0.55 19.36
N SER A 403 -9.16 0.22 20.33
CA SER A 403 -8.52 -1.09 20.41
C SER A 403 -9.54 -2.23 20.60
N ARG A 404 -10.62 -2.01 21.39
CA ARG A 404 -11.69 -3.01 21.56
C ARG A 404 -12.63 -3.09 20.35
N LEU A 405 -12.90 -1.98 19.68
CA LEU A 405 -13.77 -1.98 18.49
C LEU A 405 -13.09 -2.66 17.29
N LEU A 406 -11.78 -2.46 17.12
CA LEU A 406 -10.98 -3.12 16.11
C LEU A 406 -10.78 -4.62 16.40
N LEU A 407 -10.68 -5.02 17.69
CA LEU A 407 -10.61 -6.42 18.10
C LEU A 407 -11.92 -7.18 17.80
N LEU A 408 -13.09 -6.56 17.98
CA LEU A 408 -14.37 -7.19 17.64
C LEU A 408 -14.58 -7.37 16.14
N LEU A 409 -14.01 -6.50 15.30
CA LEU A 409 -14.03 -6.64 13.85
C LEU A 409 -12.96 -7.62 13.32
N GLY A 410 -11.87 -7.83 14.06
CA GLY A 410 -10.80 -8.78 13.71
C GLY A 410 -11.15 -10.24 13.93
N LEU A 411 -12.02 -10.55 14.90
CA LEU A 411 -12.39 -11.94 15.22
C LEU A 411 -13.45 -12.55 14.29
N GLY A 412 -14.15 -11.74 13.51
CA GLY A 412 -15.17 -12.21 12.56
C GLY A 412 -14.64 -12.78 11.24
N PHE A 413 -13.36 -12.61 10.92
CA PHE A 413 -12.81 -12.92 9.58
C PHE A 413 -11.80 -14.08 9.54
N CYS A 414 -11.37 -14.62 10.68
CA CYS A 414 -10.46 -15.78 10.67
C CYS A 414 -11.14 -17.15 10.52
N ALA A 415 -12.48 -17.20 10.48
CA ALA A 415 -13.20 -18.49 10.47
C ALA A 415 -13.63 -18.99 9.07
N SER A 416 -13.36 -18.25 7.99
CA SER A 416 -13.89 -18.61 6.65
C SER A 416 -12.84 -18.98 5.59
N VAL A 417 -11.56 -19.17 5.95
CA VAL A 417 -10.50 -19.52 4.98
C VAL A 417 -9.87 -20.90 5.22
N ALA A 418 -10.43 -21.69 6.13
CA ALA A 418 -9.96 -23.05 6.34
C ALA A 418 -11.10 -24.05 6.13
N LEU A 419 -11.55 -24.24 4.91
CA LEU A 419 -12.26 -25.42 4.40
C LEU A 419 -12.55 -25.24 2.90
N TYR A 420 -11.74 -25.81 2.13
CA TYR A 420 -11.75 -26.49 0.83
C TYR A 420 -10.47 -26.22 0.06
#